data_b0e219e3f2922ec40a8faabf8f7bf10d
#
_entry.id   b0e219e3f2922ec40a8faabf8f7bf10d
#
_cell.length_a   1.000
_cell.length_b   1.000
_cell.length_c   1.000
_cell.angle_alpha   90.00
_cell.angle_beta   90.00
_cell.angle_gamma   90.00
#
_symmetry.space_group_name_H-M   'P 1'
#
loop_
_entity.id
_entity.type
_entity.pdbx_description
1 polymer ?
#
loop_
_entity_poly.entity_id
_entity_poly.type
_entity_poly.pdbx_seq_one_letter_code
_entity_poly.pdbx_strand_id
1 'polypeptide(L)'
;MERAIERVLISAEEIERHVAEIGKQISRDFEGKDPIFVGVLKGCFIFMADLMRHVSINCSMDFMAVSSYKGTTSTGAVKINKDLNEDVEGRHLILVEDILDSGVTLNYLKNYLMVRHPASISIATLMDKPARRKAEVYADYSCFEIPDAFVVGYGLDYNERYRNLPYIGVLKPEIYS
;
A
#
# COMPACT_ATOMS: atom_id res chain seq x y z
N MET A 1 -13.13 0.78 20.43
CA MET A 1 -12.69 0.35 19.08
C MET A 1 -13.19 -1.05 18.75
N GLU A 2 -12.90 -2.05 19.55
CA GLU A 2 -13.28 -3.46 19.29
C GLU A 2 -14.78 -3.69 19.06
N ARG A 3 -15.66 -2.96 19.74
CA ARG A 3 -17.11 -3.08 19.54
C ARG A 3 -17.59 -2.71 18.12
N ALA A 4 -16.80 -1.95 17.36
CA ALA A 4 -17.09 -1.57 15.98
C ALA A 4 -16.65 -2.63 14.97
N ILE A 5 -15.81 -3.58 15.39
CA ILE A 5 -15.31 -4.67 14.55
C ILE A 5 -16.31 -5.83 14.58
N GLU A 6 -16.73 -6.26 13.39
CA GLU A 6 -17.59 -7.42 13.21
C GLU A 6 -16.82 -8.73 13.47
N ARG A 7 -15.66 -8.83 12.83
CA ARG A 7 -14.74 -9.97 12.95
C ARG A 7 -13.30 -9.57 12.57
N VAL A 8 -12.34 -10.28 13.09
CA VAL A 8 -10.95 -10.22 12.61
C VAL A 8 -10.88 -10.98 11.30
N LEU A 9 -10.43 -10.31 10.24
CA LEU A 9 -10.25 -10.91 8.92
C LEU A 9 -8.86 -11.53 8.78
N ILE A 10 -7.82 -10.82 9.25
CA ILE A 10 -6.42 -11.26 9.23
C ILE A 10 -5.81 -10.93 10.59
N SER A 11 -5.28 -11.92 11.27
CA SER A 11 -4.65 -11.75 12.59
C SER A 11 -3.29 -11.06 12.49
N ALA A 12 -2.82 -10.52 13.62
CA ALA A 12 -1.49 -9.91 13.71
C ALA A 12 -0.37 -10.92 13.37
N GLU A 13 -0.52 -12.16 13.80
CA GLU A 13 0.43 -13.24 13.55
C GLU A 13 0.49 -13.63 12.07
N GLU A 14 -0.65 -13.66 11.39
CA GLU A 14 -0.72 -13.90 9.94
C GLU A 14 -0.05 -12.76 9.17
N ILE A 15 -0.30 -11.50 9.58
CA ILE A 15 0.34 -10.32 8.98
C ILE A 15 1.86 -10.43 9.11
N GLU A 16 2.38 -10.64 10.32
CA GLU A 16 3.82 -10.75 10.59
C GLU A 16 4.48 -11.82 9.70
N ARG A 17 3.88 -13.00 9.61
CA ARG A 17 4.40 -14.10 8.79
C ARG A 17 4.47 -13.73 7.30
N HIS A 18 3.39 -13.19 6.74
CA HIS A 18 3.33 -12.87 5.31
C HIS A 18 4.21 -11.68 4.96
N VAL A 19 4.28 -10.67 5.83
CA VAL A 19 5.20 -9.52 5.65
C VAL A 19 6.66 -9.98 5.65
N ALA A 20 7.02 -10.91 6.55
CA ALA A 20 8.37 -11.50 6.57
C ALA A 20 8.68 -12.29 5.29
N GLU A 21 7.72 -13.03 4.76
CA GLU A 21 7.88 -13.79 3.50
C GLU A 21 8.11 -12.85 2.32
N ILE A 22 7.29 -11.80 2.19
CA ILE A 22 7.43 -10.78 1.13
C ILE A 22 8.76 -10.04 1.24
N GLY A 23 9.20 -9.66 2.44
CA GLY A 23 10.49 -9.01 2.65
C GLY A 23 11.67 -9.86 2.18
N LYS A 24 11.63 -11.17 2.44
CA LYS A 24 12.64 -12.12 1.95
C LYS A 24 12.59 -12.28 0.43
N GLN A 25 11.41 -12.31 -0.16
CA GLN A 25 11.25 -12.41 -1.61
C GLN A 25 11.80 -11.17 -2.31
N ILE A 26 11.43 -9.97 -1.85
CA ILE A 26 11.96 -8.71 -2.37
C ILE A 26 13.48 -8.64 -2.23
N SER A 27 14.03 -9.09 -1.10
CA SER A 27 15.48 -9.12 -0.89
C SER A 27 16.22 -9.96 -1.92
N ARG A 28 15.66 -11.13 -2.30
CA ARG A 28 16.23 -11.97 -3.37
C ARG A 28 16.12 -11.32 -4.74
N ASP A 29 14.96 -10.79 -5.08
CA ASP A 29 14.65 -10.27 -6.43
C ASP A 29 15.40 -8.96 -6.72
N PHE A 30 15.72 -8.20 -5.67
CA PHE A 30 16.42 -6.92 -5.75
C PHE A 30 17.85 -6.93 -5.20
N GLU A 31 18.44 -8.09 -5.02
CA GLU A 31 19.84 -8.20 -4.59
C GLU A 31 20.77 -7.43 -5.55
N GLY A 32 21.60 -6.54 -4.99
CA GLY A 32 22.52 -5.69 -5.74
C GLY A 32 21.90 -4.52 -6.52
N LYS A 33 20.57 -4.33 -6.42
CA LYS A 33 19.86 -3.26 -7.17
C LYS A 33 19.62 -1.98 -6.38
N ASP A 34 19.82 -1.98 -5.06
CA ASP A 34 19.65 -0.83 -4.16
C ASP A 34 18.30 -0.09 -4.41
N PRO A 35 17.14 -0.77 -4.22
CA PRO A 35 15.85 -0.20 -4.54
C PRO A 35 15.44 0.93 -3.60
N ILE A 36 14.58 1.82 -4.09
CA ILE A 36 13.90 2.84 -3.29
C ILE A 36 12.49 2.33 -2.97
N PHE A 37 12.19 2.13 -1.69
CA PHE A 37 10.82 1.86 -1.24
C PHE A 37 10.06 3.18 -1.15
N VAL A 38 8.94 3.28 -1.85
CA VAL A 38 8.11 4.48 -1.90
C VAL A 38 6.78 4.19 -1.23
N GLY A 39 6.61 4.65 0.00
CA GLY A 39 5.35 4.50 0.74
C GLY A 39 4.32 5.53 0.32
N VAL A 40 3.09 5.09 0.04
CA VAL A 40 1.97 5.97 -0.26
C VAL A 40 1.18 6.25 1.02
N LEU A 41 1.37 7.46 1.57
CA LEU A 41 0.76 7.88 2.83
C LEU A 41 -0.75 8.15 2.66
N LYS A 42 -1.56 7.93 3.72
CA LYS A 42 -1.14 7.58 5.10
C LYS A 42 -1.15 6.07 5.35
N GLY A 43 -2.05 5.29 4.74
CA GLY A 43 -2.37 3.92 5.11
C GLY A 43 -1.19 2.94 5.14
N CYS A 44 -0.19 3.15 4.29
CA CYS A 44 0.96 2.25 4.15
C CYS A 44 1.94 2.25 5.34
N PHE A 45 1.86 3.22 6.26
CA PHE A 45 2.98 3.53 7.18
C PHE A 45 3.38 2.35 8.09
N ILE A 46 2.42 1.58 8.59
CA ILE A 46 2.72 0.41 9.45
C ILE A 46 3.28 -0.72 8.59
N PHE A 47 2.61 -1.05 7.49
CA PHE A 47 3.06 -2.09 6.57
C PHE A 47 4.48 -1.82 6.06
N MET A 48 4.76 -0.59 5.64
CA MET A 48 6.09 -0.21 5.17
C MET A 48 7.15 -0.35 6.26
N ALA A 49 6.85 0.08 7.48
CA ALA A 49 7.79 -0.03 8.61
C ALA A 49 8.13 -1.49 8.91
N ASP A 50 7.15 -2.36 8.95
CA ASP A 50 7.36 -3.78 9.22
C ASP A 50 8.02 -4.48 8.03
N LEU A 51 7.62 -4.20 6.79
CA LEU A 51 8.24 -4.74 5.58
C LEU A 51 9.74 -4.44 5.52
N MET A 52 10.12 -3.17 5.75
CA MET A 52 11.52 -2.73 5.71
C MET A 52 12.40 -3.49 6.70
N ARG A 53 11.86 -3.88 7.86
CA ARG A 53 12.58 -4.64 8.88
C ARG A 53 12.89 -6.09 8.47
N HIS A 54 12.17 -6.61 7.47
CA HIS A 54 12.38 -7.94 6.88
C HIS A 54 13.18 -7.91 5.57
N VAL A 55 13.56 -6.73 5.09
CA VAL A 55 14.43 -6.56 3.92
C VAL A 55 15.89 -6.57 4.36
N SER A 56 16.70 -7.47 3.78
CA SER A 56 18.09 -7.72 4.16
C SER A 56 19.13 -7.16 3.19
N ILE A 57 18.71 -6.41 2.18
CA ILE A 57 19.57 -5.75 1.18
C ILE A 57 19.69 -4.26 1.46
N ASN A 58 20.71 -3.62 0.86
CA ASN A 58 20.78 -2.17 0.84
C ASN A 58 19.58 -1.60 0.09
N CYS A 59 18.93 -0.63 0.69
CA CYS A 59 17.78 0.06 0.11
C CYS A 59 17.62 1.43 0.77
N SER A 60 16.93 2.32 0.09
CA SER A 60 16.49 3.59 0.64
C SER A 60 14.97 3.65 0.70
N MET A 61 14.42 4.69 1.32
CA MET A 61 12.98 4.87 1.43
C MET A 61 12.61 6.34 1.26
N ASP A 62 11.45 6.58 0.68
CA ASP A 62 10.82 7.88 0.61
C ASP A 62 9.29 7.71 0.69
N PHE A 63 8.58 8.80 0.81
CA PHE A 63 7.12 8.80 0.88
C PHE A 63 6.51 9.75 -0.15
N MET A 64 5.37 9.34 -0.68
CA MET A 64 4.45 10.21 -1.40
C MET A 64 3.14 10.35 -0.61
N ALA A 65 2.49 11.49 -0.74
CA ALA A 65 1.15 11.68 -0.19
C ALA A 65 0.23 12.17 -1.31
N VAL A 66 -0.87 11.49 -1.48
CA VAL A 66 -1.88 11.80 -2.50
C VAL A 66 -3.27 11.92 -1.89
N SER A 67 -4.11 12.70 -2.54
CA SER A 67 -5.54 12.79 -2.23
C SER A 67 -6.36 12.73 -3.51
N SER A 68 -7.54 12.14 -3.42
CA SER A 68 -8.52 12.23 -4.51
C SER A 68 -9.22 13.58 -4.48
N TYR A 69 -9.41 14.19 -5.63
CA TYR A 69 -10.17 15.44 -5.73
C TYR A 69 -11.66 15.14 -5.46
N LYS A 70 -12.17 15.64 -4.33
CA LYS A 70 -13.62 15.62 -4.03
C LYS A 70 -14.27 16.85 -4.65
N GLY A 71 -14.41 16.89 -5.96
CA GLY A 71 -15.18 17.91 -6.67
C GLY A 71 -16.52 17.37 -7.15
N THR A 72 -17.48 18.24 -7.44
CA THR A 72 -18.82 17.90 -7.92
C THR A 72 -18.85 17.20 -9.28
N THR A 73 -17.71 17.08 -9.95
CA THR A 73 -17.48 16.23 -11.12
C THR A 73 -16.32 15.30 -10.82
N SER A 74 -16.63 14.04 -10.54
CA SER A 74 -15.64 12.99 -10.23
C SER A 74 -14.83 12.62 -11.48
N THR A 75 -13.82 13.42 -11.81
CA THR A 75 -12.88 13.14 -12.92
C THR A 75 -11.79 12.14 -12.53
N GLY A 76 -11.81 11.57 -11.32
CA GLY A 76 -10.76 10.66 -10.86
C GLY A 76 -9.37 11.33 -10.70
N ALA A 77 -9.32 12.66 -10.65
CA ALA A 77 -8.08 13.40 -10.55
C ALA A 77 -7.39 13.13 -9.20
N VAL A 78 -6.15 12.67 -9.26
CA VAL A 78 -5.27 12.47 -8.11
C VAL A 78 -4.44 13.73 -7.93
N LYS A 79 -4.43 14.27 -6.71
CA LYS A 79 -3.58 15.40 -6.33
C LYS A 79 -2.40 14.88 -5.53
N ILE A 80 -1.18 15.24 -5.95
CA ILE A 80 0.04 14.97 -5.20
C ILE A 80 0.24 16.08 -4.18
N ASN A 81 0.19 15.74 -2.88
CA ASN A 81 0.40 16.68 -1.77
C ASN A 81 1.86 16.68 -1.31
N LYS A 82 2.55 15.53 -1.39
CA LYS A 82 3.99 15.38 -1.19
C LYS A 82 4.55 14.50 -2.28
N ASP A 83 5.56 14.98 -2.96
CA ASP A 83 6.34 14.25 -3.96
C ASP A 83 7.62 13.68 -3.34
N LEU A 84 8.33 12.84 -4.10
CA LEU A 84 9.62 12.29 -3.71
C LEU A 84 10.68 13.39 -3.56
N ASN A 85 11.56 13.21 -2.59
CA ASN A 85 12.74 14.05 -2.41
C ASN A 85 13.94 13.52 -3.21
N GLU A 86 13.94 12.22 -3.50
CA GLU A 86 15.02 11.52 -4.20
C GLU A 86 14.87 11.63 -5.72
N ASP A 87 16.01 11.69 -6.43
CA ASP A 87 16.04 11.45 -7.85
C ASP A 87 15.88 9.96 -8.13
N VAL A 88 14.96 9.63 -9.03
CA VAL A 88 14.60 8.24 -9.33
C VAL A 88 15.08 7.76 -10.70
N GLU A 89 15.76 8.60 -11.47
CA GLU A 89 16.28 8.22 -12.78
C GLU A 89 17.26 7.03 -12.65
N GLY A 90 16.99 5.97 -13.41
CA GLY A 90 17.79 4.75 -13.40
C GLY A 90 17.68 3.91 -12.11
N ARG A 91 16.85 4.29 -11.14
CA ARG A 91 16.66 3.57 -9.88
C ARG A 91 15.51 2.56 -9.98
N HIS A 92 15.60 1.51 -9.19
CA HIS A 92 14.51 0.55 -9.01
C HIS A 92 13.57 1.06 -7.91
N LEU A 93 12.27 1.20 -8.22
CA LEU A 93 11.26 1.64 -7.26
C LEU A 93 10.36 0.48 -6.84
N ILE A 94 10.00 0.45 -5.56
CA ILE A 94 8.98 -0.43 -5.02
C ILE A 94 7.93 0.44 -4.35
N LEU A 95 6.77 0.62 -5.01
CA LEU A 95 5.62 1.31 -4.43
C LEU A 95 4.99 0.44 -3.35
N VAL A 96 4.87 0.97 -2.15
CA VAL A 96 4.30 0.27 -0.99
C VAL A 96 2.95 0.87 -0.64
N GLU A 97 1.91 0.04 -0.67
CA GLU A 97 0.53 0.42 -0.40
C GLU A 97 -0.12 -0.53 0.61
N ASP A 98 -1.05 -0.05 1.39
CA ASP A 98 -1.81 -0.89 2.33
C ASP A 98 -2.82 -1.79 1.61
N ILE A 99 -3.53 -1.24 0.62
CA ILE A 99 -4.54 -1.97 -0.13
C ILE A 99 -4.56 -1.56 -1.60
N LEU A 100 -4.49 -2.52 -2.49
CA LEU A 100 -4.77 -2.36 -3.91
C LEU A 100 -6.26 -2.63 -4.17
N ASP A 101 -7.07 -1.59 -4.11
CA ASP A 101 -8.53 -1.63 -4.32
C ASP A 101 -8.86 -1.38 -5.80
N SER A 102 -9.38 -0.22 -6.17
CA SER A 102 -9.71 0.14 -7.56
C SER A 102 -8.48 0.22 -8.48
N GLY A 103 -7.31 0.46 -7.92
CA GLY A 103 -6.06 0.61 -8.64
C GLY A 103 -5.86 1.97 -9.31
N VAL A 104 -6.85 2.86 -9.28
CA VAL A 104 -6.79 4.16 -9.98
C VAL A 104 -5.63 5.01 -9.47
N THR A 105 -5.46 5.11 -8.16
CA THR A 105 -4.38 5.89 -7.53
C THR A 105 -3.00 5.32 -7.87
N LEU A 106 -2.81 4.01 -7.70
CA LEU A 106 -1.53 3.37 -7.99
C LEU A 106 -1.17 3.41 -9.47
N ASN A 107 -2.14 3.24 -10.36
CA ASN A 107 -1.91 3.38 -11.79
C ASN A 107 -1.49 4.81 -12.15
N TYR A 108 -2.13 5.82 -11.56
CA TYR A 108 -1.73 7.21 -11.73
C TYR A 108 -0.30 7.44 -11.24
N LEU A 109 0.04 7.00 -10.03
CA LEU A 109 1.38 7.16 -9.46
C LEU A 109 2.45 6.43 -10.27
N LYS A 110 2.17 5.21 -10.72
CA LYS A 110 3.07 4.45 -11.58
C LYS A 110 3.39 5.23 -12.85
N ASN A 111 2.38 5.73 -13.55
CA ASN A 111 2.56 6.53 -14.77
C ASN A 111 3.28 7.86 -14.49
N TYR A 112 2.95 8.52 -13.38
CA TYR A 112 3.59 9.76 -12.95
C TYR A 112 5.10 9.58 -12.71
N LEU A 113 5.49 8.46 -12.10
CA LEU A 113 6.89 8.15 -11.82
C LEU A 113 7.63 7.62 -13.05
N MET A 114 6.95 6.91 -13.96
CA MET A 114 7.57 6.38 -15.19
C MET A 114 8.18 7.47 -16.08
N VAL A 115 7.62 8.68 -16.10
CA VAL A 115 8.17 9.79 -16.89
C VAL A 115 9.50 10.31 -16.36
N ARG A 116 9.93 9.89 -15.18
CA ARG A 116 11.23 10.19 -14.57
C ARG A 116 12.28 9.13 -14.87
N HIS A 117 11.99 8.21 -15.78
CA HIS A 117 12.92 7.18 -16.30
C HIS A 117 13.55 6.29 -15.20
N PRO A 118 12.78 5.74 -14.24
CA PRO A 118 13.30 4.73 -13.33
C PRO A 118 13.69 3.46 -14.10
N ALA A 119 14.61 2.66 -13.55
CA ALA A 119 14.97 1.37 -14.13
C ALA A 119 13.80 0.36 -14.07
N SER A 120 13.02 0.40 -13.01
CA SER A 120 11.77 -0.38 -12.87
C SER A 120 10.87 0.21 -11.80
N ILE A 121 9.57 -0.12 -11.88
CA ILE A 121 8.59 0.14 -10.82
C ILE A 121 7.86 -1.16 -10.54
N SER A 122 7.98 -1.66 -9.31
CA SER A 122 7.22 -2.77 -8.76
C SER A 122 6.23 -2.28 -7.69
N ILE A 123 5.18 -3.04 -7.43
CA ILE A 123 4.16 -2.73 -6.43
C ILE A 123 4.13 -3.82 -5.38
N ALA A 124 4.26 -3.42 -4.11
CA ALA A 124 4.09 -4.29 -2.95
C ALA A 124 2.88 -3.81 -2.15
N THR A 125 1.91 -4.68 -1.91
CA THR A 125 0.71 -4.36 -1.15
C THR A 125 0.47 -5.36 -0.03
N LEU A 126 -0.06 -4.88 1.09
CA LEU A 126 -0.50 -5.77 2.16
C LEU A 126 -1.73 -6.57 1.69
N MET A 127 -2.69 -5.89 1.10
CA MET A 127 -3.93 -6.52 0.63
C MET A 127 -4.22 -6.20 -0.83
N ASP A 128 -4.68 -7.19 -1.57
CA ASP A 128 -5.23 -7.05 -2.92
C ASP A 128 -6.72 -7.35 -2.91
N LYS A 129 -7.52 -6.49 -3.52
CA LYS A 129 -8.97 -6.62 -3.66
C LYS A 129 -9.35 -6.61 -5.15
N PRO A 130 -9.10 -7.70 -5.88
CA PRO A 130 -9.22 -7.73 -7.33
C PRO A 130 -10.65 -7.50 -7.83
N ALA A 131 -11.67 -7.85 -7.03
CA ALA A 131 -13.09 -7.67 -7.38
C ALA A 131 -13.48 -6.19 -7.61
N ARG A 132 -12.71 -5.24 -7.09
CA ARG A 132 -12.95 -3.80 -7.25
C ARG A 132 -12.05 -3.13 -8.27
N ARG A 133 -11.17 -3.87 -8.94
CA ARG A 133 -10.20 -3.32 -9.88
C ARG A 133 -10.89 -2.60 -11.04
N LYS A 134 -10.46 -1.34 -11.29
CA LYS A 134 -10.93 -0.47 -12.37
C LYS A 134 -9.82 -0.04 -13.32
N ALA A 135 -8.58 -0.05 -12.85
CA ALA A 135 -7.40 0.30 -13.64
C ALA A 135 -6.55 -0.94 -13.91
N GLU A 136 -5.82 -0.93 -15.02
CA GLU A 136 -4.92 -2.03 -15.39
C GLU A 136 -3.60 -1.92 -14.61
N VAL A 137 -3.66 -2.34 -13.36
CA VAL A 137 -2.52 -2.36 -12.43
C VAL A 137 -2.61 -3.59 -11.54
N TYR A 138 -1.47 -4.22 -11.29
CA TYR A 138 -1.35 -5.46 -10.52
C TYR A 138 -0.22 -5.30 -9.50
N ALA A 139 -0.36 -5.98 -8.36
CA ALA A 139 0.71 -6.09 -7.39
C ALA A 139 1.73 -7.15 -7.84
N ASP A 140 3.01 -6.78 -7.80
CA ASP A 140 4.12 -7.74 -8.01
C ASP A 140 4.31 -8.59 -6.75
N TYR A 141 4.02 -7.99 -5.58
CA TYR A 141 4.07 -8.63 -4.26
C TYR A 141 2.79 -8.31 -3.49
N SER A 142 2.07 -9.34 -3.07
CA SER A 142 0.86 -9.20 -2.27
C SER A 142 0.86 -10.17 -1.10
N CYS A 143 0.57 -9.68 0.12
CA CYS A 143 0.47 -10.55 1.27
C CYS A 143 -0.86 -11.33 1.27
N PHE A 144 -1.98 -10.66 0.96
CA PHE A 144 -3.31 -11.25 1.06
C PHE A 144 -4.21 -10.81 -0.09
N GLU A 145 -4.95 -11.75 -0.65
CA GLU A 145 -6.14 -11.42 -1.44
C GLU A 145 -7.36 -11.45 -0.52
N ILE A 146 -8.18 -10.39 -0.56
CA ILE A 146 -9.33 -10.25 0.33
C ILE A 146 -10.64 -10.07 -0.43
N PRO A 147 -11.78 -10.49 0.16
CA PRO A 147 -13.10 -10.26 -0.42
C PRO A 147 -13.48 -8.77 -0.37
N ASP A 148 -14.58 -8.42 -1.05
CA ASP A 148 -15.13 -7.06 -0.99
C ASP A 148 -15.82 -6.80 0.35
N ALA A 149 -15.00 -6.49 1.36
CA ALA A 149 -15.42 -6.09 2.69
C ALA A 149 -14.82 -4.73 3.05
N PHE A 150 -15.48 -3.99 3.94
CA PHE A 150 -14.95 -2.75 4.48
C PHE A 150 -14.00 -3.06 5.64
N VAL A 151 -12.72 -2.87 5.43
CA VAL A 151 -11.66 -3.27 6.36
C VAL A 151 -10.95 -2.07 6.96
N VAL A 152 -10.52 -2.23 8.21
CA VAL A 152 -9.75 -1.24 8.98
C VAL A 152 -8.66 -1.94 9.79
N GLY A 153 -7.72 -1.17 10.27
CA GLY A 153 -6.61 -1.64 11.09
C GLY A 153 -5.29 -1.74 10.34
N TYR A 154 -4.22 -1.91 11.05
CA TYR A 154 -2.85 -2.02 10.53
C TYR A 154 -2.49 -0.92 9.51
N GLY A 155 -2.88 0.31 9.83
CA GLY A 155 -2.70 1.49 8.99
C GLY A 155 -3.98 1.99 8.30
N LEU A 156 -4.92 1.10 7.96
CA LEU A 156 -6.19 1.47 7.33
C LEU A 156 -7.14 2.12 8.34
N ASP A 157 -7.94 3.07 7.86
CA ASP A 157 -8.84 3.84 8.68
C ASP A 157 -10.29 3.86 8.20
N TYR A 158 -11.14 4.31 9.12
CA TYR A 158 -12.42 4.94 8.86
C TYR A 158 -12.52 6.22 9.69
N ASN A 159 -12.69 7.38 9.03
CA ASN A 159 -12.72 8.71 9.65
C ASN A 159 -11.52 8.97 10.58
N GLU A 160 -10.31 8.69 10.10
CA GLU A 160 -9.02 8.83 10.82
C GLU A 160 -8.92 7.99 12.11
N ARG A 161 -9.73 6.95 12.25
CA ARG A 161 -9.74 6.02 13.40
C ARG A 161 -9.36 4.62 12.95
N TYR A 162 -9.00 3.77 13.91
CA TYR A 162 -8.69 2.34 13.77
C TYR A 162 -7.33 1.99 13.18
N ARG A 163 -6.53 2.93 12.68
CA ARG A 163 -5.20 2.65 12.10
C ARG A 163 -4.27 1.89 13.05
N ASN A 164 -4.45 2.07 14.35
CA ASN A 164 -3.64 1.47 15.41
C ASN A 164 -4.08 0.08 15.87
N LEU A 165 -5.08 -0.53 15.25
CA LEU A 165 -5.38 -1.94 15.49
C LEU A 165 -4.25 -2.80 14.91
N PRO A 166 -3.76 -3.83 15.64
CA PRO A 166 -2.62 -4.64 15.19
C PRO A 166 -3.00 -5.71 14.14
N TYR A 167 -4.26 -5.80 13.78
CA TYR A 167 -4.87 -6.76 12.86
C TYR A 167 -5.72 -6.04 11.82
N ILE A 168 -6.16 -6.76 10.79
CA ILE A 168 -7.19 -6.30 9.86
C ILE A 168 -8.55 -6.81 10.33
N GLY A 169 -9.46 -5.89 10.60
CA GLY A 169 -10.84 -6.17 11.01
C GLY A 169 -11.86 -5.70 9.96
N VAL A 170 -12.96 -6.44 9.85
CA VAL A 170 -14.12 -5.99 9.08
C VAL A 170 -14.94 -5.04 9.96
N LEU A 171 -15.21 -3.84 9.47
CA LEU A 171 -16.01 -2.86 10.17
C LEU A 171 -17.51 -3.22 10.04
N LYS A 172 -18.26 -3.08 11.14
CA LYS A 172 -19.71 -3.33 11.13
C LYS A 172 -20.42 -2.34 10.19
N PRO A 173 -21.39 -2.79 9.37
CA PRO A 173 -22.11 -1.92 8.42
C PRO A 173 -22.77 -0.72 9.07
N GLU A 174 -23.29 -0.86 10.29
CA GLU A 174 -23.94 0.20 11.08
C GLU A 174 -23.02 1.39 11.43
N ILE A 175 -21.70 1.23 11.25
CA ILE A 175 -20.71 2.27 11.55
C ILE A 175 -20.47 3.20 10.35
N TYR A 176 -20.63 2.68 9.11
CA TYR A 176 -20.33 3.42 7.89
C TYR A 176 -21.52 3.59 6.94
N SER A 177 -22.73 3.13 7.36
CA SER A 177 -24.00 3.29 6.63
C SER A 177 -24.61 4.67 6.83
#